data_bdcb4a624060e38df9d7a55f8f85121f
#
_entry.id   bdcb4a624060e38df9d7a55f8f85121f
#
_cell.length_a   1.000
_cell.length_b   1.000
_cell.length_c   1.000
_cell.angle_alpha   90.00
_cell.angle_beta   90.00
_cell.angle_gamma   90.00
#
_symmetry.space_group_name_H-M   'P 1'
#
loop_
_entity.id
_entity.type
_entity.pdbx_description
1 polymer ?
#
loop_
_entity_poly.entity_id
_entity_poly.type
_entity_poly.pdbx_seq_one_letter_code
_entity_poly.pdbx_strand_id
1 'polypeptide(L)'
;MAFAAGASFAQAPHPAVLQLDVWRKAVLAGDAETLTPLYASSARIVGPKQAASTVPSEVAYWSGWKAKGLKTISAEIESAQEPQPGFHVLSIQLTLVASESGGAKKYFVKMAQGYVEQGGSWKIAAEQREEPTRLKGPAQKKDLYPADADAHKEIEEALASAAKSGKHVMLIFGGNWCYDCHVLDAAFQTPEIAPTLKRNYVVVHVDIGEYNKNLDLAKKYEVPLERGVPAAAVLDSQGKLLVSQKNQEFEKARSMAPEDILAFLNKWKPTAAQR
;
A
#
# COMPACT_ATOMS: atom_id res chain seq x y z
N MET A 1 38.38 -33.76 4.49
CA MET A 1 37.96 -32.52 5.14
C MET A 1 36.45 -32.44 5.05
N ALA A 2 35.75 -32.62 6.17
CA ALA A 2 34.30 -32.59 6.23
C ALA A 2 33.87 -31.16 6.54
N PHE A 3 33.11 -30.56 5.63
CA PHE A 3 32.43 -29.26 5.90
C PHE A 3 31.22 -29.54 6.79
N ALA A 4 31.30 -29.11 8.02
CA ALA A 4 30.13 -29.03 8.90
C ALA A 4 29.20 -27.90 8.40
N ALA A 5 28.02 -28.32 7.93
CA ALA A 5 26.93 -27.40 7.66
C ALA A 5 26.42 -26.83 8.99
N GLY A 6 26.72 -25.56 9.28
CA GLY A 6 26.19 -24.87 10.43
C GLY A 6 24.69 -24.69 10.26
N ALA A 7 23.88 -25.35 11.08
CA ALA A 7 22.46 -25.12 11.19
C ALA A 7 22.28 -23.69 11.74
N SER A 8 21.80 -22.75 10.90
CA SER A 8 21.34 -21.44 11.34
C SER A 8 20.07 -21.66 12.16
N PHE A 9 20.18 -21.66 13.48
CA PHE A 9 19.01 -21.58 14.35
C PHE A 9 18.38 -20.20 14.14
N ALA A 10 17.18 -20.16 13.61
CA ALA A 10 16.41 -18.93 13.57
C ALA A 10 16.28 -18.42 15.01
N GLN A 11 16.86 -17.27 15.30
CA GLN A 11 16.79 -16.63 16.62
C GLN A 11 15.33 -16.39 16.97
N ALA A 12 14.90 -16.74 18.19
CA ALA A 12 13.55 -16.48 18.65
C ALA A 12 13.23 -14.98 18.50
N PRO A 13 12.01 -14.60 18.06
CA PRO A 13 11.66 -13.20 17.88
C PRO A 13 11.79 -12.46 19.22
N HIS A 14 12.28 -11.23 19.14
CA HIS A 14 12.41 -10.37 20.31
C HIS A 14 11.05 -10.22 21.03
N PRO A 15 11.00 -10.20 22.38
CA PRO A 15 9.74 -10.10 23.13
C PRO A 15 8.85 -8.91 22.74
N ALA A 16 9.42 -7.76 22.33
CA ALA A 16 8.66 -6.63 21.80
C ALA A 16 7.83 -7.02 20.56
N VAL A 17 8.36 -7.89 19.69
CA VAL A 17 7.64 -8.39 18.50
C VAL A 17 6.46 -9.28 18.91
N LEU A 18 6.66 -10.12 19.94
CA LEU A 18 5.57 -10.93 20.49
C LEU A 18 4.48 -10.06 21.11
N GLN A 19 4.88 -8.98 21.79
CA GLN A 19 3.96 -8.02 22.40
C GLN A 19 3.15 -7.26 21.36
N LEU A 20 3.76 -6.89 20.22
CA LEU A 20 3.06 -6.32 19.06
C LEU A 20 1.98 -7.27 18.54
N ASP A 21 2.22 -8.58 18.48
CA ASP A 21 1.21 -9.55 18.04
C ASP A 21 0.04 -9.65 19.02
N VAL A 22 0.30 -9.61 20.34
CA VAL A 22 -0.74 -9.55 21.37
C VAL A 22 -1.59 -8.29 21.20
N TRP A 23 -0.94 -7.12 21.05
CA TRP A 23 -1.59 -5.84 20.81
C TRP A 23 -2.47 -5.88 19.56
N ARG A 24 -1.94 -6.37 18.44
CA ARG A 24 -2.67 -6.50 17.17
C ARG A 24 -3.92 -7.36 17.28
N LYS A 25 -3.83 -8.50 17.99
CA LYS A 25 -4.98 -9.39 18.24
C LYS A 25 -6.04 -8.72 19.09
N ALA A 26 -5.64 -7.98 20.12
CA ALA A 26 -6.57 -7.23 20.99
C ALA A 26 -7.26 -6.10 20.22
N VAL A 27 -6.55 -5.38 19.34
CA VAL A 27 -7.15 -4.38 18.42
C VAL A 27 -8.18 -5.03 17.51
N LEU A 28 -7.86 -6.17 16.89
CA LEU A 28 -8.78 -6.89 16.01
C LEU A 28 -10.06 -7.34 16.75
N ALA A 29 -9.91 -7.77 18.00
CA ALA A 29 -11.02 -8.16 18.86
C ALA A 29 -11.83 -6.94 19.35
N GLY A 30 -11.23 -5.74 19.39
CA GLY A 30 -11.81 -4.56 20.05
C GLY A 30 -11.72 -4.63 21.56
N ASP A 31 -10.75 -5.37 22.09
CA ASP A 31 -10.61 -5.73 23.49
C ASP A 31 -9.79 -4.68 24.25
N ALA A 32 -10.49 -3.69 24.81
CA ALA A 32 -9.88 -2.62 25.60
C ALA A 32 -9.27 -3.13 26.93
N GLU A 33 -9.80 -4.20 27.49
CA GLU A 33 -9.31 -4.78 28.76
C GLU A 33 -7.94 -5.42 28.54
N THR A 34 -7.75 -6.15 27.45
CA THR A 34 -6.45 -6.69 27.06
C THR A 34 -5.49 -5.61 26.59
N LEU A 35 -5.95 -4.56 25.89
CA LEU A 35 -5.08 -3.47 25.41
C LEU A 35 -4.50 -2.62 26.53
N THR A 36 -5.30 -2.26 27.52
CA THR A 36 -4.89 -1.33 28.59
C THR A 36 -3.60 -1.76 29.31
N PRO A 37 -3.46 -3.01 29.78
CA PRO A 37 -2.25 -3.43 30.49
C PRO A 37 -1.03 -3.61 29.59
N LEU A 38 -1.16 -3.52 28.27
CA LEU A 38 0.01 -3.55 27.36
C LEU A 38 0.80 -2.23 27.39
N TYR A 39 0.19 -1.14 27.85
CA TYR A 39 0.85 0.15 27.98
C TYR A 39 1.42 0.33 29.39
N ALA A 40 2.59 0.96 29.47
CA ALA A 40 3.10 1.46 30.74
C ALA A 40 2.21 2.63 31.25
N SER A 41 2.04 2.76 32.56
CA SER A 41 1.21 3.83 33.16
C SER A 41 1.71 5.24 32.81
N SER A 42 3.02 5.39 32.57
CA SER A 42 3.70 6.61 32.13
C SER A 42 3.97 6.67 30.64
N ALA A 43 3.26 5.87 29.82
CA ALA A 43 3.50 5.83 28.37
C ALA A 43 3.28 7.20 27.74
N ARG A 44 4.24 7.60 26.89
CA ARG A 44 4.13 8.81 26.06
C ARG A 44 3.50 8.48 24.74
N ILE A 45 2.33 9.04 24.49
CA ILE A 45 1.57 8.77 23.25
C ILE A 45 1.43 10.05 22.44
N VAL A 46 1.76 9.96 21.17
CA VAL A 46 1.67 11.04 20.19
C VAL A 46 0.78 10.56 19.03
N GLY A 47 -0.36 11.19 18.91
CA GLY A 47 -1.30 10.95 17.82
C GLY A 47 -0.94 11.72 16.55
N PRO A 48 -1.84 11.70 15.56
CA PRO A 48 -1.68 12.44 14.31
C PRO A 48 -1.42 13.93 14.55
N LYS A 49 -0.66 14.55 13.63
CA LYS A 49 -0.27 15.97 13.70
C LYS A 49 0.46 16.34 15.00
N GLN A 50 1.18 15.39 15.58
CA GLN A 50 1.95 15.57 16.83
C GLN A 50 1.07 15.92 18.07
N ALA A 51 -0.21 15.56 18.01
CA ALA A 51 -1.12 15.78 19.16
C ALA A 51 -0.78 14.82 20.30
N ALA A 52 -0.59 15.35 21.50
CA ALA A 52 -0.44 14.53 22.69
C ALA A 52 -1.72 13.73 22.95
N SER A 53 -1.58 12.46 23.34
CA SER A 53 -2.67 11.56 23.67
C SER A 53 -2.42 10.88 25.02
N THR A 54 -3.43 10.19 25.53
CA THR A 54 -3.36 9.42 26.79
C THR A 54 -3.58 7.94 26.52
N VAL A 55 -3.12 7.08 27.41
CA VAL A 55 -3.37 5.63 27.31
C VAL A 55 -4.86 5.30 27.15
N PRO A 56 -5.77 5.84 27.97
CA PRO A 56 -7.21 5.59 27.78
C PRO A 56 -7.73 6.03 26.43
N SER A 57 -7.30 7.20 25.92
CA SER A 57 -7.72 7.70 24.61
C SER A 57 -7.21 6.82 23.47
N GLU A 58 -5.97 6.34 23.56
CA GLU A 58 -5.37 5.49 22.54
C GLU A 58 -5.97 4.08 22.56
N VAL A 59 -6.21 3.52 23.72
CA VAL A 59 -6.93 2.25 23.86
C VAL A 59 -8.35 2.35 23.27
N ALA A 60 -9.07 3.43 23.56
CA ALA A 60 -10.40 3.68 22.99
C ALA A 60 -10.35 3.85 21.44
N TYR A 61 -9.33 4.53 20.95
CA TYR A 61 -9.12 4.67 19.50
C TYR A 61 -8.94 3.32 18.82
N TRP A 62 -8.00 2.48 19.33
CA TRP A 62 -7.69 1.21 18.69
C TRP A 62 -8.79 0.17 18.86
N SER A 63 -9.39 0.05 20.06
CA SER A 63 -10.51 -0.85 20.28
C SER A 63 -11.76 -0.44 19.46
N GLY A 64 -11.94 0.86 19.21
CA GLY A 64 -13.03 1.41 18.41
C GLY A 64 -13.03 0.99 16.94
N TRP A 65 -11.92 0.49 16.41
CA TRP A 65 -11.86 -0.03 15.04
C TRP A 65 -12.76 -1.24 14.83
N LYS A 66 -13.04 -2.03 15.87
CA LYS A 66 -14.00 -3.13 15.81
C LYS A 66 -15.39 -2.64 15.44
N ALA A 67 -15.84 -1.56 16.06
CA ALA A 67 -17.13 -0.94 15.76
C ALA A 67 -17.19 -0.32 14.36
N LYS A 68 -16.04 0.09 13.80
CA LYS A 68 -15.91 0.53 12.40
C LYS A 68 -15.87 -0.64 11.41
N GLY A 69 -16.09 -1.87 11.86
CA GLY A 69 -16.15 -3.04 10.99
C GLY A 69 -14.80 -3.67 10.66
N LEU A 70 -13.74 -3.46 11.47
CA LEU A 70 -12.43 -4.06 11.26
C LEU A 70 -12.53 -5.58 11.09
N LYS A 71 -12.00 -6.11 10.00
CA LYS A 71 -11.97 -7.53 9.63
C LYS A 71 -10.59 -8.14 9.73
N THR A 72 -9.58 -7.38 9.31
CA THR A 72 -8.18 -7.81 9.41
C THR A 72 -7.29 -6.65 9.80
N ILE A 73 -6.21 -6.98 10.48
CA ILE A 73 -5.10 -6.09 10.77
C ILE A 73 -3.81 -6.87 10.58
N SER A 74 -2.93 -6.40 9.72
CA SER A 74 -1.58 -6.91 9.57
C SER A 74 -0.57 -5.83 9.97
N ALA A 75 0.57 -6.27 10.49
CA ALA A 75 1.67 -5.41 10.86
C ALA A 75 2.93 -5.91 10.15
N GLU A 76 3.60 -4.99 9.46
CA GLU A 76 4.92 -5.18 8.90
C GLU A 76 5.90 -4.34 9.72
N ILE A 77 6.97 -4.97 10.20
CA ILE A 77 8.02 -4.27 10.93
C ILE A 77 9.05 -3.79 9.94
N GLU A 78 9.08 -2.46 9.69
CA GLU A 78 10.04 -1.82 8.78
C GLU A 78 11.43 -1.75 9.40
N SER A 79 11.51 -1.53 10.71
CA SER A 79 12.76 -1.53 11.45
C SER A 79 12.56 -1.85 12.93
N ALA A 80 13.59 -2.42 13.55
CA ALA A 80 13.68 -2.63 14.98
C ALA A 80 15.02 -2.05 15.47
N GLN A 81 14.99 -1.22 16.49
CA GLN A 81 16.15 -0.51 17.01
C GLN A 81 16.15 -0.54 18.53
N GLU A 82 17.33 -0.50 19.11
CA GLU A 82 17.53 -0.32 20.55
C GLU A 82 18.37 0.96 20.78
N PRO A 83 17.73 2.15 20.75
CA PRO A 83 18.44 3.42 20.85
C PRO A 83 19.15 3.62 22.20
N GLN A 84 18.72 2.90 23.22
CA GLN A 84 19.39 2.80 24.53
C GLN A 84 19.09 1.43 25.15
N PRO A 85 19.97 0.90 26.01
CA PRO A 85 19.78 -0.41 26.62
C PRO A 85 18.41 -0.58 27.27
N GLY A 86 17.70 -1.65 26.90
CA GLY A 86 16.37 -1.97 27.44
C GLY A 86 15.20 -1.15 26.89
N PHE A 87 15.43 -0.27 25.91
CA PHE A 87 14.37 0.45 25.21
C PHE A 87 14.36 0.07 23.73
N HIS A 88 13.39 -0.75 23.33
CA HIS A 88 13.26 -1.25 21.96
C HIS A 88 12.19 -0.52 21.19
N VAL A 89 12.52 -0.01 20.01
CA VAL A 89 11.61 0.73 19.14
C VAL A 89 11.35 -0.08 17.86
N LEU A 90 10.07 -0.33 17.58
CA LEU A 90 9.61 -0.92 16.33
C LEU A 90 8.97 0.17 15.49
N SER A 91 9.47 0.37 14.27
CA SER A 91 8.76 1.12 13.23
C SER A 91 7.86 0.15 12.48
N ILE A 92 6.59 0.47 12.39
CA ILE A 92 5.55 -0.48 12.00
C ILE A 92 4.68 0.15 10.92
N GLN A 93 4.41 -0.63 9.89
CA GLN A 93 3.40 -0.35 8.89
C GLN A 93 2.19 -1.26 9.14
N LEU A 94 1.05 -0.67 9.50
CA LEU A 94 -0.20 -1.40 9.64
C LEU A 94 -1.02 -1.32 8.37
N THR A 95 -1.64 -2.43 8.00
CA THR A 95 -2.75 -2.47 7.04
C THR A 95 -4.01 -2.93 7.75
N LEU A 96 -5.04 -2.08 7.73
CA LEU A 96 -6.34 -2.34 8.32
C LEU A 96 -7.35 -2.55 7.19
N VAL A 97 -8.16 -3.62 7.26
CA VAL A 97 -9.29 -3.80 6.35
C VAL A 97 -10.58 -3.77 7.15
N ALA A 98 -11.44 -2.81 6.85
CA ALA A 98 -12.73 -2.66 7.51
C ALA A 98 -13.89 -2.80 6.50
N SER A 99 -15.01 -3.40 6.92
CA SER A 99 -16.25 -3.43 6.14
C SER A 99 -17.07 -2.20 6.47
N GLU A 100 -17.23 -1.33 5.48
CA GLU A 100 -18.05 -0.12 5.57
C GLU A 100 -19.22 -0.18 4.56
N SER A 101 -20.10 0.81 4.62
CA SER A 101 -21.10 1.01 3.56
C SER A 101 -20.40 1.15 2.22
N GLY A 102 -20.70 0.26 1.26
CA GLY A 102 -20.03 0.21 -0.05
C GLY A 102 -18.84 -0.75 -0.13
N GLY A 103 -18.64 -1.65 0.85
CA GLY A 103 -17.70 -2.77 0.78
C GLY A 103 -16.45 -2.63 1.66
N ALA A 104 -15.48 -3.49 1.43
CA ALA A 104 -14.23 -3.47 2.17
C ALA A 104 -13.38 -2.23 1.83
N LYS A 105 -12.85 -1.57 2.86
CA LYS A 105 -11.93 -0.43 2.75
C LYS A 105 -10.60 -0.80 3.37
N LYS A 106 -9.52 -0.48 2.68
CA LYS A 106 -8.15 -0.67 3.17
C LYS A 106 -7.62 0.68 3.70
N TYR A 107 -7.04 0.64 4.88
CA TYR A 107 -6.36 1.78 5.51
C TYR A 107 -4.94 1.40 5.82
N PHE A 108 -4.08 2.37 5.73
CA PHE A 108 -2.67 2.28 5.98
C PHE A 108 -2.30 3.23 7.13
N VAL A 109 -1.52 2.74 8.11
CA VAL A 109 -1.09 3.53 9.28
C VAL A 109 0.39 3.30 9.50
N LYS A 110 1.20 4.37 9.43
CA LYS A 110 2.57 4.33 9.94
C LYS A 110 2.56 4.63 11.42
N MET A 111 3.28 3.81 12.18
CA MET A 111 3.42 4.01 13.62
C MET A 111 4.78 3.52 14.12
N ALA A 112 5.16 4.02 15.28
CA ALA A 112 6.29 3.51 16.05
C ALA A 112 5.84 3.17 17.46
N GLN A 113 6.27 2.04 17.99
CA GLN A 113 6.07 1.65 19.37
C GLN A 113 7.40 1.41 20.04
N GLY A 114 7.61 2.08 21.19
CA GLY A 114 8.77 1.90 22.05
C GLY A 114 8.41 1.03 23.26
N TYR A 115 9.18 -0.01 23.50
CA TYR A 115 8.93 -1.02 24.49
C TYR A 115 9.99 -1.02 25.60
N VAL A 116 9.56 -1.24 26.84
CA VAL A 116 10.43 -1.46 28.01
C VAL A 116 9.97 -2.67 28.76
N GLU A 117 10.89 -3.34 29.45
CA GLU A 117 10.53 -4.36 30.42
C GLU A 117 10.13 -3.70 31.75
N GLN A 118 8.95 -4.04 32.24
CA GLN A 118 8.42 -3.52 33.47
C GLN A 118 7.63 -4.60 34.24
N GLY A 119 8.05 -4.96 35.43
CA GLY A 119 7.37 -5.98 36.22
C GLY A 119 7.36 -7.36 35.57
N GLY A 120 8.43 -7.75 34.91
CA GLY A 120 8.57 -9.05 34.22
C GLY A 120 7.76 -9.18 32.94
N SER A 121 7.23 -8.07 32.40
CA SER A 121 6.53 -8.04 31.12
C SER A 121 6.94 -6.83 30.28
N TRP A 122 6.91 -6.99 28.95
CA TRP A 122 7.19 -5.89 28.02
C TRP A 122 5.96 -4.99 27.89
N LYS A 123 6.17 -3.68 28.04
CA LYS A 123 5.13 -2.66 27.99
C LYS A 123 5.43 -1.62 26.92
N ILE A 124 4.40 -1.09 26.28
CA ILE A 124 4.49 0.05 25.38
C ILE A 124 4.70 1.31 26.24
N ALA A 125 5.91 1.85 26.23
CA ALA A 125 6.29 3.06 26.96
C ALA A 125 6.22 4.32 26.10
N ALA A 126 6.24 4.15 24.77
CA ALA A 126 6.03 5.23 23.82
C ALA A 126 5.25 4.72 22.61
N GLU A 127 4.36 5.54 22.07
CA GLU A 127 3.69 5.27 20.81
C GLU A 127 3.53 6.57 20.02
N GLN A 128 3.82 6.51 18.73
CA GLN A 128 3.53 7.57 17.80
C GLN A 128 2.86 6.97 16.59
N ARG A 129 1.76 7.56 16.11
CA ARG A 129 1.09 7.13 14.89
C ARG A 129 0.67 8.29 14.01
N GLU A 130 0.58 7.99 12.74
CA GLU A 130 -0.01 8.88 11.75
C GLU A 130 -1.53 8.68 11.63
N GLU A 131 -2.19 9.56 10.88
CA GLU A 131 -3.60 9.39 10.51
C GLU A 131 -3.73 8.21 9.55
N PRO A 132 -4.72 7.34 9.72
CA PRO A 132 -5.02 6.31 8.73
C PRO A 132 -5.28 6.93 7.35
N THR A 133 -4.55 6.49 6.36
CA THR A 133 -4.67 6.99 4.98
C THR A 133 -5.35 5.96 4.09
N ARG A 134 -6.07 6.44 3.10
CA ARG A 134 -6.59 5.69 1.97
C ARG A 134 -6.58 6.58 0.75
N LEU A 135 -6.64 5.99 -0.44
CA LEU A 135 -6.81 6.77 -1.65
C LEU A 135 -8.18 7.46 -1.62
N LYS A 136 -8.17 8.76 -1.79
CA LYS A 136 -9.40 9.57 -1.84
C LYS A 136 -9.91 9.61 -3.27
N GLY A 137 -11.22 9.50 -3.43
CA GLY A 137 -11.86 9.71 -4.72
C GLY A 137 -11.72 11.19 -5.15
N PRO A 138 -11.23 11.45 -6.35
CA PRO A 138 -11.17 12.80 -6.92
C PRO A 138 -12.52 13.23 -7.48
N ALA A 139 -12.61 14.50 -7.84
CA ALA A 139 -13.59 14.92 -8.84
C ALA A 139 -13.32 14.18 -10.15
N GLN A 140 -14.35 13.65 -10.80
CA GLN A 140 -14.19 12.96 -12.09
C GLN A 140 -13.71 13.96 -13.16
N LYS A 141 -12.61 13.61 -13.82
CA LYS A 141 -12.12 14.32 -15.01
C LYS A 141 -12.88 13.82 -16.22
N LYS A 142 -13.54 14.71 -16.98
CA LYS A 142 -14.32 14.30 -18.17
C LYS A 142 -13.46 13.67 -19.26
N ASP A 143 -12.18 14.03 -19.34
CA ASP A 143 -11.30 13.70 -20.46
C ASP A 143 -10.07 12.88 -20.00
N LEU A 144 -10.22 12.05 -18.97
CA LEU A 144 -9.14 11.12 -18.55
C LEU A 144 -8.88 10.08 -19.66
N TYR A 145 -9.94 9.68 -20.34
CA TYR A 145 -9.93 8.79 -21.50
C TYR A 145 -10.60 9.51 -22.66
N PRO A 146 -9.85 10.28 -23.51
CA PRO A 146 -10.42 11.00 -24.62
C PRO A 146 -11.08 10.05 -25.61
N ALA A 147 -12.33 10.33 -25.97
CA ALA A 147 -13.13 9.42 -26.79
C ALA A 147 -12.63 9.29 -28.25
N ASP A 148 -11.89 10.29 -28.72
CA ASP A 148 -11.29 10.41 -30.05
C ASP A 148 -9.80 10.03 -30.08
N ALA A 149 -9.21 9.65 -28.95
CA ALA A 149 -7.82 9.22 -28.89
C ALA A 149 -7.60 7.92 -29.68
N ASP A 150 -6.53 7.90 -30.48
CA ASP A 150 -6.04 6.69 -31.14
C ASP A 150 -5.04 5.97 -30.19
N ALA A 151 -5.55 5.00 -29.46
CA ALA A 151 -4.75 4.28 -28.49
C ALA A 151 -3.58 3.51 -29.12
N HIS A 152 -3.70 3.03 -30.36
CA HIS A 152 -2.60 2.37 -31.07
C HIS A 152 -1.45 3.35 -31.30
N LYS A 153 -1.76 4.53 -31.83
CA LYS A 153 -0.79 5.61 -32.07
C LYS A 153 -0.17 6.11 -30.77
N GLU A 154 -0.97 6.33 -29.73
CA GLU A 154 -0.46 6.77 -28.41
C GLU A 154 0.51 5.74 -27.81
N ILE A 155 0.25 4.45 -27.97
CA ILE A 155 1.16 3.40 -27.50
C ILE A 155 2.46 3.41 -28.32
N GLU A 156 2.39 3.59 -29.64
CA GLU A 156 3.59 3.69 -30.48
C GLU A 156 4.45 4.91 -30.11
N GLU A 157 3.85 6.07 -29.89
CA GLU A 157 4.51 7.28 -29.43
C GLU A 157 5.13 7.10 -28.03
N ALA A 158 4.39 6.45 -27.12
CA ALA A 158 4.88 6.14 -25.79
C ALA A 158 6.09 5.18 -25.81
N LEU A 159 6.08 4.17 -26.66
CA LEU A 159 7.21 3.25 -26.84
C LEU A 159 8.43 3.99 -27.43
N ALA A 160 8.24 4.85 -28.42
CA ALA A 160 9.31 5.67 -28.97
C ALA A 160 9.91 6.62 -27.92
N SER A 161 9.09 7.19 -27.04
CA SER A 161 9.52 8.02 -25.90
C SER A 161 10.25 7.20 -24.85
N ALA A 162 9.72 6.02 -24.51
CA ALA A 162 10.30 5.11 -23.54
C ALA A 162 11.69 4.62 -23.97
N ALA A 163 11.85 4.26 -25.26
CA ALA A 163 13.13 3.85 -25.83
C ALA A 163 14.22 4.94 -25.70
N LYS A 164 13.85 6.22 -25.88
CA LYS A 164 14.78 7.36 -25.77
C LYS A 164 15.13 7.69 -24.32
N SER A 165 14.25 7.40 -23.37
CA SER A 165 14.38 7.81 -21.97
C SER A 165 14.71 6.68 -20.99
N GLY A 166 14.87 5.44 -21.50
CA GLY A 166 15.12 4.26 -20.67
C GLY A 166 13.98 3.96 -19.68
N LYS A 167 12.72 4.28 -20.08
CA LYS A 167 11.54 4.05 -19.27
C LYS A 167 10.77 2.82 -19.77
N HIS A 168 9.82 2.35 -18.95
CA HIS A 168 8.81 1.40 -19.37
C HIS A 168 7.53 2.14 -19.79
N VAL A 169 6.65 1.47 -20.54
CA VAL A 169 5.32 1.98 -20.86
C VAL A 169 4.30 1.32 -19.93
N MET A 170 3.44 2.11 -19.31
CA MET A 170 2.36 1.64 -18.46
C MET A 170 1.03 1.96 -19.13
N LEU A 171 0.32 0.91 -19.56
CA LEU A 171 -1.02 1.02 -20.15
C LEU A 171 -2.05 0.91 -19.03
N ILE A 172 -2.99 1.84 -18.96
CA ILE A 172 -4.11 1.83 -18.02
C ILE A 172 -5.41 1.77 -18.81
N PHE A 173 -6.03 0.60 -18.81
CA PHE A 173 -7.32 0.37 -19.45
C PHE A 173 -8.45 0.82 -18.53
N GLY A 174 -9.40 1.58 -19.08
CA GLY A 174 -10.52 2.11 -18.33
C GLY A 174 -11.44 2.98 -19.16
N GLY A 175 -12.24 3.81 -18.53
CA GLY A 175 -13.15 4.76 -19.18
C GLY A 175 -13.53 5.92 -18.27
N ASN A 176 -14.06 6.99 -18.85
CA ASN A 176 -14.47 8.18 -18.09
C ASN A 176 -15.57 7.92 -17.06
N TRP A 177 -16.35 6.87 -17.22
CA TRP A 177 -17.37 6.42 -16.27
C TRP A 177 -16.80 5.69 -15.04
N CYS A 178 -15.55 5.20 -15.13
CA CYS A 178 -14.92 4.36 -14.12
C CYS A 178 -14.40 5.20 -12.94
N TYR A 179 -15.09 5.15 -11.80
CA TYR A 179 -14.69 5.89 -10.61
C TYR A 179 -13.29 5.51 -10.09
N ASP A 180 -12.96 4.21 -10.04
CA ASP A 180 -11.64 3.76 -9.58
C ASP A 180 -10.51 4.15 -10.52
N CYS A 181 -10.79 4.33 -11.82
CA CYS A 181 -9.82 4.85 -12.78
C CYS A 181 -9.42 6.31 -12.44
N HIS A 182 -10.39 7.14 -12.06
CA HIS A 182 -10.12 8.50 -11.59
C HIS A 182 -9.38 8.51 -10.24
N VAL A 183 -9.70 7.57 -9.35
CA VAL A 183 -8.97 7.42 -8.07
C VAL A 183 -7.52 7.08 -8.33
N LEU A 184 -7.24 6.15 -9.23
CA LEU A 184 -5.88 5.74 -9.60
C LEU A 184 -5.11 6.90 -10.25
N ASP A 185 -5.73 7.61 -11.19
CA ASP A 185 -5.10 8.78 -11.83
C ASP A 185 -4.76 9.87 -10.80
N ALA A 186 -5.67 10.15 -9.87
CA ALA A 186 -5.39 11.11 -8.79
C ALA A 186 -4.25 10.65 -7.89
N ALA A 187 -4.18 9.36 -7.57
CA ALA A 187 -3.08 8.80 -6.80
C ALA A 187 -1.73 8.96 -7.52
N PHE A 188 -1.71 8.80 -8.85
CA PHE A 188 -0.52 9.02 -9.68
C PHE A 188 0.01 10.46 -9.64
N GLN A 189 -0.82 11.43 -9.23
CA GLN A 189 -0.44 12.83 -9.10
C GLN A 189 0.04 13.21 -7.68
N THR A 190 -0.07 12.30 -6.71
CA THR A 190 0.33 12.59 -5.33
C THR A 190 1.85 12.74 -5.19
N PRO A 191 2.35 13.53 -4.21
CA PRO A 191 3.77 13.70 -3.97
C PRO A 191 4.53 12.39 -3.69
N GLU A 192 3.86 11.39 -3.14
CA GLU A 192 4.45 10.10 -2.80
C GLU A 192 4.69 9.24 -4.05
N ILE A 193 3.75 9.25 -5.01
CA ILE A 193 3.72 8.33 -6.16
C ILE A 193 4.32 8.98 -7.42
N ALA A 194 3.99 10.25 -7.67
CA ALA A 194 4.35 10.94 -8.89
C ALA A 194 5.85 10.90 -9.24
N PRO A 195 6.81 11.05 -8.30
CA PRO A 195 8.24 10.98 -8.61
C PRO A 195 8.66 9.62 -9.17
N THR A 196 8.16 8.53 -8.57
CA THR A 196 8.47 7.15 -9.01
C THR A 196 7.87 6.87 -10.38
N LEU A 197 6.61 7.27 -10.59
CA LEU A 197 5.91 7.10 -11.86
C LEU A 197 6.61 7.87 -12.98
N LYS A 198 6.83 9.18 -12.81
CA LYS A 198 7.45 10.05 -13.81
C LYS A 198 8.88 9.64 -14.19
N ARG A 199 9.65 9.13 -13.22
CA ARG A 199 11.03 8.69 -13.46
C ARG A 199 11.08 7.41 -14.31
N ASN A 200 10.14 6.50 -14.14
CA ASN A 200 10.25 5.13 -14.61
C ASN A 200 9.27 4.77 -15.74
N TYR A 201 8.21 5.55 -15.93
CA TYR A 201 7.12 5.15 -16.84
C TYR A 201 6.70 6.27 -17.78
N VAL A 202 6.26 5.87 -18.98
CA VAL A 202 5.37 6.65 -19.85
C VAL A 202 3.99 6.01 -19.69
N VAL A 203 3.01 6.77 -19.24
CA VAL A 203 1.64 6.27 -18.97
C VAL A 203 0.75 6.58 -20.16
N VAL A 204 -0.01 5.58 -20.62
CA VAL A 204 -1.03 5.70 -21.65
C VAL A 204 -2.37 5.23 -21.08
N HIS A 205 -3.39 6.06 -21.19
CA HIS A 205 -4.76 5.70 -20.83
C HIS A 205 -5.47 5.14 -22.06
N VAL A 206 -5.92 3.89 -21.99
CA VAL A 206 -6.58 3.19 -23.09
C VAL A 206 -8.08 3.16 -22.83
N ASP A 207 -8.86 3.93 -23.61
CA ASP A 207 -10.32 3.94 -23.52
C ASP A 207 -10.91 2.62 -23.97
N ILE A 208 -11.65 1.95 -23.10
CA ILE A 208 -12.38 0.71 -23.45
C ILE A 208 -13.84 0.95 -23.82
N GLY A 209 -14.30 2.22 -23.88
CA GLY A 209 -15.71 2.56 -24.06
C GLY A 209 -16.58 1.87 -22.99
N GLU A 210 -17.70 1.31 -23.41
CA GLU A 210 -18.53 0.44 -22.56
C GLU A 210 -18.13 -1.04 -22.79
N TYR A 211 -16.84 -1.36 -22.66
CA TYR A 211 -16.24 -2.66 -22.99
C TYR A 211 -16.38 -3.04 -24.48
N ASN A 212 -16.31 -2.06 -25.38
CA ASN A 212 -16.48 -2.22 -26.82
C ASN A 212 -15.42 -1.50 -27.68
N LYS A 213 -14.42 -0.88 -27.04
CA LYS A 213 -13.29 -0.23 -27.72
C LYS A 213 -11.96 -0.88 -27.32
N ASN A 214 -10.97 -0.86 -28.23
CA ASN A 214 -9.59 -1.28 -27.99
C ASN A 214 -9.45 -2.67 -27.34
N LEU A 215 -10.41 -3.58 -27.63
CA LEU A 215 -10.41 -4.94 -27.08
C LEU A 215 -9.29 -5.80 -27.68
N ASP A 216 -8.85 -5.47 -28.88
CA ASP A 216 -7.68 -6.06 -29.53
C ASP A 216 -6.39 -5.74 -28.76
N LEU A 217 -6.24 -4.50 -28.25
CA LEU A 217 -5.13 -4.12 -27.38
C LEU A 217 -5.18 -4.85 -26.04
N ALA A 218 -6.35 -4.95 -25.43
CA ALA A 218 -6.52 -5.72 -24.21
C ALA A 218 -6.12 -7.19 -24.41
N LYS A 219 -6.54 -7.79 -25.51
CA LYS A 219 -6.16 -9.16 -25.89
C LYS A 219 -4.66 -9.27 -26.17
N LYS A 220 -4.08 -8.32 -26.94
CA LYS A 220 -2.65 -8.29 -27.27
C LYS A 220 -1.77 -8.26 -26.03
N TYR A 221 -2.16 -7.48 -25.02
CA TYR A 221 -1.40 -7.31 -23.78
C TYR A 221 -1.94 -8.15 -22.60
N GLU A 222 -2.76 -9.15 -22.91
CA GLU A 222 -3.31 -10.11 -21.93
C GLU A 222 -4.00 -9.46 -20.73
N VAL A 223 -4.70 -8.32 -20.93
CA VAL A 223 -5.38 -7.58 -19.87
C VAL A 223 -6.76 -8.18 -19.63
N PRO A 224 -7.05 -8.69 -18.42
CA PRO A 224 -8.30 -9.39 -18.11
C PRO A 224 -9.44 -8.40 -17.80
N LEU A 225 -10.00 -7.74 -18.82
CA LEU A 225 -11.07 -6.73 -18.65
C LEU A 225 -12.32 -7.28 -17.96
N GLU A 226 -12.58 -8.58 -18.07
CA GLU A 226 -13.69 -9.26 -17.41
C GLU A 226 -13.61 -9.21 -15.87
N ARG A 227 -12.44 -8.91 -15.33
CA ARG A 227 -12.24 -8.77 -13.89
C ARG A 227 -12.49 -7.36 -13.37
N GLY A 228 -12.62 -6.38 -14.27
CA GLY A 228 -12.89 -4.99 -13.94
C GLY A 228 -11.78 -4.04 -14.37
N VAL A 229 -12.04 -2.75 -14.16
CA VAL A 229 -11.10 -1.63 -14.45
C VAL A 229 -11.03 -0.66 -13.27
N PRO A 230 -9.90 0.08 -13.10
CA PRO A 230 -8.75 0.15 -14.00
C PRO A 230 -7.95 -1.14 -14.03
N ALA A 231 -7.46 -1.52 -15.21
CA ALA A 231 -6.59 -2.65 -15.41
C ALA A 231 -5.28 -2.21 -16.09
N ALA A 232 -4.15 -2.72 -15.61
CA ALA A 232 -2.84 -2.26 -16.04
C ALA A 232 -2.03 -3.33 -16.78
N ALA A 233 -1.24 -2.91 -17.77
CA ALA A 233 -0.15 -3.68 -18.33
C ALA A 233 1.13 -2.83 -18.34
N VAL A 234 2.28 -3.45 -18.14
CA VAL A 234 3.59 -2.81 -18.24
C VAL A 234 4.37 -3.45 -19.36
N LEU A 235 4.90 -2.62 -20.25
CA LEU A 235 5.76 -3.00 -21.35
C LEU A 235 7.16 -2.46 -21.12
N ASP A 236 8.19 -3.18 -21.58
CA ASP A 236 9.51 -2.59 -21.67
C ASP A 236 9.58 -1.54 -22.83
N SER A 237 10.73 -0.90 -22.98
CA SER A 237 10.94 0.12 -24.03
C SER A 237 10.90 -0.42 -25.47
N GLN A 238 10.86 -1.74 -25.64
CA GLN A 238 10.73 -2.41 -26.94
C GLN A 238 9.31 -2.94 -27.20
N GLY A 239 8.37 -2.70 -26.27
CA GLY A 239 6.98 -3.14 -26.39
C GLY A 239 6.72 -4.57 -25.94
N LYS A 240 7.71 -5.24 -25.32
CA LYS A 240 7.51 -6.58 -24.77
C LYS A 240 6.72 -6.47 -23.46
N LEU A 241 5.68 -7.27 -23.34
CA LEU A 241 4.88 -7.36 -22.12
C LEU A 241 5.73 -7.91 -20.95
N LEU A 242 5.83 -7.16 -19.88
CA LEU A 242 6.50 -7.54 -18.64
C LEU A 242 5.50 -8.09 -17.62
N VAL A 243 4.36 -7.46 -17.52
CA VAL A 243 3.25 -7.88 -16.64
C VAL A 243 1.95 -7.34 -17.16
N SER A 244 0.91 -8.15 -17.05
CA SER A 244 -0.48 -7.74 -17.11
C SER A 244 -1.13 -8.03 -15.75
N GLN A 245 -2.00 -7.14 -15.33
CA GLN A 245 -2.73 -7.27 -14.07
C GLN A 245 -3.62 -8.52 -14.11
N LYS A 246 -3.21 -9.57 -13.40
CA LYS A 246 -3.95 -10.85 -13.33
C LYS A 246 -4.59 -11.11 -11.97
N ASN A 247 -4.21 -10.33 -10.95
CA ASN A 247 -4.61 -10.54 -9.54
C ASN A 247 -5.46 -9.41 -8.98
N GLN A 248 -6.16 -8.67 -9.83
CA GLN A 248 -7.03 -7.58 -9.40
C GLN A 248 -6.26 -6.51 -8.58
N GLU A 249 -5.13 -6.03 -9.10
CA GLU A 249 -4.28 -5.07 -8.39
C GLU A 249 -4.94 -3.69 -8.25
N PHE A 250 -5.66 -3.19 -9.27
CA PHE A 250 -6.11 -1.79 -9.31
C PHE A 250 -7.62 -1.57 -9.45
N GLU A 251 -8.43 -2.55 -9.80
CA GLU A 251 -9.88 -2.36 -10.04
C GLU A 251 -10.66 -1.89 -8.81
N LYS A 252 -10.05 -2.00 -7.62
CA LYS A 252 -10.57 -1.44 -6.37
C LYS A 252 -9.66 -0.35 -5.83
N ALA A 253 -9.18 0.55 -6.69
CA ALA A 253 -8.23 1.60 -6.33
C ALA A 253 -8.67 2.42 -5.11
N ARG A 254 -9.98 2.71 -4.96
CA ARG A 254 -10.54 3.41 -3.79
C ARG A 254 -10.26 2.72 -2.44
N SER A 255 -9.91 1.45 -2.46
CA SER A 255 -9.62 0.66 -1.26
C SER A 255 -8.13 0.39 -1.05
N MET A 256 -7.27 0.93 -1.92
CA MET A 256 -5.83 0.78 -1.85
C MET A 256 -5.19 1.82 -0.92
N ALA A 257 -4.01 1.49 -0.42
CA ALA A 257 -3.09 2.45 0.17
C ALA A 257 -2.06 2.92 -0.88
N PRO A 258 -1.45 4.11 -0.73
CA PRO A 258 -0.40 4.61 -1.64
C PRO A 258 0.74 3.61 -1.83
N GLU A 259 1.08 2.86 -0.80
CA GLU A 259 2.17 1.88 -0.76
C GLU A 259 1.92 0.68 -1.67
N ASP A 260 0.66 0.28 -1.85
CA ASP A 260 0.30 -0.81 -2.78
C ASP A 260 0.69 -0.43 -4.23
N ILE A 261 0.42 0.83 -4.60
CA ILE A 261 0.80 1.38 -5.92
C ILE A 261 2.32 1.49 -6.02
N LEU A 262 2.99 2.01 -4.99
CA LEU A 262 4.45 2.14 -4.98
C LEU A 262 5.14 0.78 -5.07
N ALA A 263 4.62 -0.24 -4.37
CA ALA A 263 5.14 -1.60 -4.45
C ALA A 263 5.06 -2.15 -5.88
N PHE A 264 3.93 -1.96 -6.56
CA PHE A 264 3.78 -2.35 -7.97
C PHE A 264 4.75 -1.60 -8.88
N LEU A 265 4.81 -0.27 -8.77
CA LEU A 265 5.72 0.55 -9.58
C LEU A 265 7.19 0.19 -9.34
N ASN A 266 7.60 -0.04 -8.10
CA ASN A 266 8.98 -0.41 -7.77
C ASN A 266 9.35 -1.81 -8.27
N LYS A 267 8.41 -2.73 -8.28
CA LYS A 267 8.61 -4.09 -8.80
C LYS A 267 8.86 -4.13 -10.30
N TRP A 268 8.15 -3.28 -11.06
CA TRP A 268 8.14 -3.33 -12.53
C TRP A 268 8.87 -2.16 -13.20
N LYS A 269 9.61 -1.34 -12.45
CA LYS A 269 10.44 -0.26 -13.03
C LYS A 269 11.64 -0.82 -13.79
N PRO A 270 12.21 -0.04 -14.73
CA PRO A 270 13.44 -0.41 -15.41
C PRO A 270 14.59 -0.65 -14.43
N THR A 271 15.36 -1.69 -14.68
CA THR A 271 16.63 -1.95 -13.95
C THR A 271 17.72 -0.98 -14.42
N ALA A 272 18.81 -0.87 -13.65
CA ALA A 272 19.93 -0.02 -14.03
C ALA A 272 20.57 -0.41 -15.39
N ALA A 273 20.49 -1.69 -15.76
CA ALA A 273 21.00 -2.19 -17.05
C ALA A 273 20.08 -1.89 -18.25
N GLN A 274 18.83 -1.49 -18.00
CA GLN A 274 17.83 -1.17 -19.03
C GLN A 274 17.70 0.34 -19.30
N ARG A 275 18.43 1.16 -18.57
CA ARG A 275 18.48 2.65 -18.69
C ARG A 275 19.65 3.11 -19.59
#